data_0f5457b6686e52d3c52eec64eaf6963c
#
_entry.id   0f5457b6686e52d3c52eec64eaf6963c
#
_cell.length_a   1.000
_cell.length_b   1.000
_cell.length_c   1.000
_cell.angle_alpha   90.00
_cell.angle_beta   90.00
_cell.angle_gamma   90.00
#
_symmetry.space_group_name_H-M   'P 1'
#
loop_
_entity.id
_entity.type
_entity.pdbx_description
1 polymer ?
#
loop_
_entity_poly.entity_id
_entity_poly.type
_entity_poly.pdbx_seq_one_letter_code
_entity_poly.pdbx_strand_id
1 'polypeptide(L)'
;MSDTKTTPGKVEKSEAEWRKELTPMQYAVLREKATERPFSGEYEHEQRPGTYTCAGCGQTLFESDAKFDSGCGWPSFTQPALESHVDEERDVTHGMVRTEVLCSKCNGHLGHVFEDGPGPTGLRYCINSAALKLQPK
;
A
#
# COMPACT_ATOMS: atom_id res chain seq x y z
N MET A 1 20.02 -3.76 22.00
CA MET A 1 19.71 -3.34 21.50
C MET A 1 19.61 -3.21 20.25
N SER A 2 19.63 -3.53 19.80
CA SER A 2 19.50 -3.42 18.53
C SER A 2 18.73 -2.33 18.05
N ASP A 3 18.21 -1.65 18.85
CA ASP A 3 17.39 -0.59 18.51
C ASP A 3 18.12 0.55 17.94
N THR A 4 19.42 0.52 18.01
CA THR A 4 20.22 1.57 17.44
C THR A 4 19.99 1.70 15.96
N LYS A 5 19.47 0.67 15.30
CA LYS A 5 19.22 0.72 13.87
C LYS A 5 17.82 1.16 13.53
N THR A 6 16.96 1.28 14.50
CA THR A 6 15.57 1.63 14.25
C THR A 6 15.42 3.14 14.17
N THR A 7 14.96 3.63 13.04
CA THR A 7 14.69 5.05 12.85
C THR A 7 13.42 5.40 13.63
N PRO A 8 13.40 6.53 14.37
CA PRO A 8 12.18 6.93 15.06
C PRO A 8 10.99 6.96 14.11
N GLY A 9 9.90 6.35 14.53
CA GLY A 9 8.69 6.25 13.72
C GLY A 9 8.65 5.08 12.78
N LYS A 10 9.76 4.38 12.59
CA LYS A 10 9.78 3.20 11.74
C LYS A 10 9.38 1.96 12.53
N VAL A 11 8.82 0.99 11.81
CA VAL A 11 8.45 -0.29 12.38
C VAL A 11 9.31 -1.38 11.75
N GLU A 12 10.05 -2.10 12.59
CA GLU A 12 10.91 -3.19 12.14
C GLU A 12 10.57 -4.44 12.96
N LYS A 13 10.28 -5.51 12.27
CA LYS A 13 9.93 -6.78 12.89
C LYS A 13 10.61 -7.90 12.14
N SER A 14 10.85 -9.01 12.84
CA SER A 14 11.40 -10.19 12.18
C SER A 14 10.35 -10.82 11.27
N GLU A 15 10.81 -11.66 10.36
CA GLU A 15 9.92 -12.39 9.47
C GLU A 15 8.91 -13.21 10.25
N ALA A 16 9.37 -13.86 11.33
CA ALA A 16 8.47 -14.65 12.17
C ALA A 16 7.39 -13.81 12.82
N GLU A 17 7.73 -12.60 13.26
CA GLU A 17 6.75 -11.71 13.87
C GLU A 17 5.71 -11.25 12.84
N TRP A 18 6.14 -10.92 11.62
CA TRP A 18 5.20 -10.55 10.58
C TRP A 18 4.26 -11.68 10.23
N ARG A 19 4.79 -12.92 10.12
CA ARG A 19 3.96 -14.08 9.80
C ARG A 19 2.91 -14.34 10.87
N LYS A 20 3.23 -14.03 12.12
CA LYS A 20 2.32 -14.24 13.23
C LYS A 20 1.16 -13.26 13.21
N GLU A 21 1.42 -12.01 12.79
CA GLU A 21 0.44 -10.94 12.85
C GLU A 21 -0.38 -10.79 11.59
N LEU A 22 0.13 -11.22 10.44
CA LEU A 22 -0.51 -11.02 9.16
C LEU A 22 -1.13 -12.30 8.65
N THR A 23 -2.21 -12.16 7.86
CA THR A 23 -2.72 -13.31 7.12
C THR A 23 -1.69 -13.70 6.07
N PRO A 24 -1.77 -14.93 5.50
CA PRO A 24 -0.83 -15.32 4.45
C PRO A 24 -0.81 -14.36 3.26
N MET A 25 -1.98 -13.86 2.85
CA MET A 25 -2.03 -12.93 1.72
C MET A 25 -1.41 -11.57 2.08
N GLN A 26 -1.69 -11.08 3.29
CA GLN A 26 -1.09 -9.82 3.75
C GLN A 26 0.42 -9.94 3.81
N TYR A 27 0.91 -11.06 4.33
CA TYR A 27 2.35 -11.28 4.42
C TYR A 27 2.98 -11.34 3.03
N ALA A 28 2.37 -12.08 2.11
CA ALA A 28 2.88 -12.20 0.75
C ALA A 28 2.98 -10.83 0.07
N VAL A 29 1.95 -10.01 0.19
CA VAL A 29 1.93 -8.71 -0.45
C VAL A 29 2.92 -7.75 0.23
N LEU A 30 2.81 -7.60 1.54
CA LEU A 30 3.59 -6.58 2.25
C LEU A 30 5.05 -6.93 2.40
N ARG A 31 5.38 -8.19 2.60
CA ARG A 31 6.75 -8.58 2.93
C ARG A 31 7.46 -9.36 1.83
N GLU A 32 6.72 -9.96 0.90
CA GLU A 32 7.31 -10.72 -0.20
C GLU A 32 7.05 -10.07 -1.57
N LYS A 33 6.49 -8.88 -1.58
CA LYS A 33 6.22 -8.11 -2.79
C LYS A 33 5.29 -8.82 -3.79
N ALA A 34 4.42 -9.67 -3.29
CA ALA A 34 3.45 -10.32 -4.15
C ALA A 34 2.37 -9.31 -4.56
N THR A 35 1.67 -9.62 -5.64
CA THR A 35 0.54 -8.83 -6.12
C THR A 35 -0.69 -9.72 -6.04
N GLU A 36 -1.77 -9.22 -5.43
CA GLU A 36 -3.01 -9.98 -5.40
C GLU A 36 -3.60 -10.03 -6.81
N ARG A 37 -4.43 -11.06 -7.06
CA ARG A 37 -5.07 -11.19 -8.37
C ARG A 37 -6.00 -10.00 -8.60
N PRO A 38 -6.03 -9.43 -9.83
CA PRO A 38 -6.95 -8.31 -10.11
C PRO A 38 -8.39 -8.71 -9.87
N PHE A 39 -9.18 -7.77 -9.40
CA PHE A 39 -10.60 -7.93 -9.09
C PHE A 39 -10.89 -8.92 -7.95
N SER A 40 -9.86 -9.30 -7.19
CA SER A 40 -10.05 -10.24 -6.07
C SER A 40 -9.99 -9.56 -4.71
N GLY A 41 -9.56 -8.31 -4.62
CA GLY A 41 -9.37 -7.64 -3.35
C GLY A 41 -10.64 -7.10 -2.76
N GLU A 42 -10.69 -7.08 -1.45
CA GLU A 42 -11.90 -6.69 -0.71
C GLU A 42 -12.25 -5.22 -0.91
N TYR A 43 -11.27 -4.36 -1.19
CA TYR A 43 -11.52 -2.92 -1.27
C TYR A 43 -11.56 -2.36 -2.69
N GLU A 44 -11.53 -3.21 -3.70
CA GLU A 44 -11.46 -2.73 -5.07
C GLU A 44 -12.65 -1.81 -5.41
N HIS A 45 -13.84 -2.23 -5.03
CA HIS A 45 -15.06 -1.45 -5.25
C HIS A 45 -15.61 -0.82 -3.98
N GLU A 46 -14.77 -0.67 -2.95
CA GLU A 46 -15.21 -0.14 -1.67
C GLU A 46 -15.60 1.33 -1.80
N GLN A 47 -16.77 1.68 -1.31
CA GLN A 47 -17.28 3.04 -1.40
C GLN A 47 -17.59 3.67 -0.04
N ARG A 48 -17.40 2.95 1.05
CA ARG A 48 -17.61 3.54 2.37
C ARG A 48 -16.58 4.63 2.62
N PRO A 49 -17.00 5.76 3.21
CA PRO A 49 -16.01 6.79 3.58
C PRO A 49 -15.14 6.32 4.72
N GLY A 50 -13.89 6.73 4.72
CA GLY A 50 -12.99 6.35 5.77
C GLY A 50 -11.53 6.54 5.38
N THR A 51 -10.66 6.02 6.24
CA THR A 51 -9.22 6.10 6.07
C THR A 51 -8.66 4.71 5.83
N TYR A 52 -7.80 4.58 4.84
CA TYR A 52 -7.11 3.31 4.56
C TYR A 52 -5.74 3.33 5.23
N THR A 53 -5.53 2.38 6.14
CA THR A 53 -4.26 2.27 6.88
C THR A 53 -3.47 1.06 6.39
N CYS A 54 -2.18 1.05 6.70
CA CYS A 54 -1.32 -0.08 6.37
C CYS A 54 -1.73 -1.30 7.18
N ALA A 55 -2.01 -2.42 6.51
CA ALA A 55 -2.40 -3.64 7.21
C ALA A 55 -1.29 -4.16 8.13
N GLY A 56 -0.04 -3.77 7.88
CA GLY A 56 1.07 -4.23 8.69
C GLY A 56 1.32 -3.38 9.92
N CYS A 57 1.38 -2.05 9.77
CA CYS A 57 1.79 -1.19 10.86
C CYS A 57 0.76 -0.17 11.29
N GLY A 58 -0.35 -0.04 10.57
CA GLY A 58 -1.42 0.89 10.94
C GLY A 58 -1.23 2.32 10.50
N GLN A 59 -0.14 2.63 9.77
CA GLN A 59 0.05 4.00 9.31
C GLN A 59 -1.06 4.42 8.35
N THR A 60 -1.54 5.66 8.48
CA THR A 60 -2.50 6.21 7.54
C THR A 60 -1.87 6.33 6.16
N LEU A 61 -2.50 5.75 5.15
CA LEU A 61 -1.94 5.74 3.79
C LEU A 61 -2.77 6.54 2.80
N PHE A 62 -4.08 6.29 2.76
CA PHE A 62 -4.96 6.94 1.78
C PHE A 62 -6.29 7.27 2.42
N GLU A 63 -6.95 8.31 1.87
CA GLU A 63 -8.31 8.66 2.30
C GLU A 63 -9.30 8.29 1.20
N SER A 64 -10.51 7.96 1.62
CA SER A 64 -11.55 7.51 0.68
C SER A 64 -11.92 8.56 -0.36
N ASP A 65 -11.77 9.84 -0.05
CA ASP A 65 -12.12 10.88 -1.02
C ASP A 65 -11.11 10.98 -2.16
N ALA A 66 -9.95 10.33 -2.06
CA ALA A 66 -9.01 10.25 -3.17
C ALA A 66 -9.17 8.94 -3.96
N LYS A 67 -10.07 8.04 -3.53
CA LYS A 67 -10.26 6.75 -4.18
C LYS A 67 -11.16 6.90 -5.41
N PHE A 68 -10.81 6.22 -6.48
CA PHE A 68 -11.62 6.20 -7.68
C PHE A 68 -11.58 4.81 -8.32
N ASP A 69 -12.55 4.54 -9.19
CA ASP A 69 -12.62 3.26 -9.89
C ASP A 69 -11.89 3.41 -11.22
N SER A 70 -10.69 2.85 -11.31
CA SER A 70 -9.88 2.95 -12.52
C SER A 70 -10.12 1.79 -13.47
N GLY A 71 -10.83 0.75 -13.03
CA GLY A 71 -11.04 -0.43 -13.86
C GLY A 71 -9.83 -1.35 -13.93
N CYS A 72 -8.76 -1.07 -13.20
CA CYS A 72 -7.54 -1.87 -13.29
C CYS A 72 -7.58 -3.15 -12.47
N GLY A 73 -8.55 -3.30 -11.58
CA GLY A 73 -8.70 -4.52 -10.77
C GLY A 73 -8.16 -4.39 -9.35
N TRP A 74 -7.63 -3.24 -8.98
CA TRP A 74 -7.11 -2.96 -7.64
C TRP A 74 -7.64 -1.62 -7.15
N PRO A 75 -7.71 -1.40 -5.83
CA PRO A 75 -8.04 -0.08 -5.30
C PRO A 75 -7.12 0.99 -5.88
N SER A 76 -7.70 2.11 -6.32
CA SER A 76 -6.92 3.17 -6.96
C SER A 76 -7.17 4.49 -6.27
N PHE A 77 -6.11 5.29 -6.14
CA PHE A 77 -6.15 6.57 -5.45
C PHE A 77 -5.38 7.61 -6.25
N THR A 78 -5.80 8.86 -6.15
CA THR A 78 -5.13 9.95 -6.87
C THR A 78 -3.94 10.50 -6.11
N GLN A 79 -3.89 10.29 -4.79
CA GLN A 79 -2.82 10.81 -3.96
C GLN A 79 -2.82 10.12 -2.61
N PRO A 80 -1.69 10.06 -1.91
CA PRO A 80 -1.68 9.55 -0.53
C PRO A 80 -2.27 10.58 0.43
N ALA A 81 -2.63 10.12 1.62
CA ALA A 81 -3.12 11.02 2.68
C ALA A 81 -2.05 12.04 3.04
N LEU A 82 -0.82 11.60 3.16
CA LEU A 82 0.35 12.46 3.36
C LEU A 82 1.48 11.88 2.52
N GLU A 83 2.14 12.73 1.76
CA GLU A 83 3.21 12.25 0.88
C GLU A 83 4.34 11.57 1.65
N SER A 84 4.59 12.01 2.87
CA SER A 84 5.66 11.42 3.69
C SER A 84 5.30 10.03 4.21
N HIS A 85 4.05 9.59 4.06
CA HIS A 85 3.64 8.28 4.55
C HIS A 85 3.91 7.17 3.55
N VAL A 86 4.28 7.49 2.33
CA VAL A 86 4.65 6.48 1.33
C VAL A 86 6.02 6.82 0.76
N ASP A 87 6.75 5.78 0.39
CA ASP A 87 8.02 5.90 -0.32
C ASP A 87 7.86 5.31 -1.70
N GLU A 88 8.74 5.71 -2.62
CA GLU A 88 8.72 5.22 -3.99
C GLU A 88 10.08 4.66 -4.35
N GLU A 89 10.09 3.54 -5.06
CA GLU A 89 11.31 2.92 -5.54
C GLU A 89 11.12 2.44 -6.96
N ARG A 90 12.19 2.50 -7.74
CA ARG A 90 12.14 1.99 -9.10
C ARG A 90 12.07 0.46 -9.07
N ASP A 91 11.11 -0.08 -9.82
CA ASP A 91 10.89 -1.53 -9.91
C ASP A 91 11.07 -1.95 -11.36
N VAL A 92 12.06 -2.80 -11.63
CA VAL A 92 12.35 -3.26 -12.98
C VAL A 92 12.03 -4.74 -13.17
N THR A 93 11.24 -5.32 -12.26
CA THR A 93 10.88 -6.74 -12.37
C THR A 93 9.88 -6.98 -13.50
N HIS A 94 9.75 -8.23 -13.91
CA HIS A 94 8.82 -8.66 -14.95
C HIS A 94 9.03 -7.96 -16.30
N GLY A 95 10.25 -7.52 -16.57
CA GLY A 95 10.58 -6.86 -17.83
C GLY A 95 9.97 -5.48 -18.00
N MET A 96 9.45 -4.91 -16.92
CA MET A 96 8.82 -3.59 -16.95
C MET A 96 9.58 -2.63 -16.06
N VAL A 97 9.45 -1.32 -16.35
CA VAL A 97 9.97 -0.28 -15.48
C VAL A 97 8.77 0.42 -14.86
N ARG A 98 8.62 0.28 -13.55
CA ARG A 98 7.49 0.86 -12.81
C ARG A 98 8.01 1.54 -11.56
N THR A 99 7.16 2.32 -10.91
CA THR A 99 7.48 2.93 -9.63
C THR A 99 6.70 2.20 -8.54
N GLU A 100 7.41 1.53 -7.67
CA GLU A 100 6.82 0.81 -6.54
C GLU A 100 6.50 1.78 -5.43
N VAL A 101 5.37 1.53 -4.73
CA VAL A 101 4.93 2.33 -3.59
C VAL A 101 5.05 1.48 -2.34
N LEU A 102 5.69 2.02 -1.32
CA LEU A 102 5.92 1.32 -0.05
C LEU A 102 5.42 2.17 1.10
N CYS A 103 5.04 1.51 2.19
CA CYS A 103 4.72 2.20 3.43
C CYS A 103 6.01 2.76 4.02
N SER A 104 6.07 4.07 4.27
CA SER A 104 7.30 4.67 4.77
C SER A 104 7.63 4.24 6.20
N LYS A 105 6.66 3.72 6.93
CA LYS A 105 6.86 3.35 8.33
C LYS A 105 7.36 1.92 8.51
N CYS A 106 6.82 0.96 7.77
CA CYS A 106 7.25 -0.44 7.91
C CYS A 106 7.94 -0.98 6.67
N ASN A 107 8.02 -0.16 5.62
CA ASN A 107 8.65 -0.53 4.35
C ASN A 107 7.92 -1.65 3.61
N GLY A 108 6.66 -1.88 3.94
CA GLY A 108 5.86 -2.90 3.28
C GLY A 108 5.50 -2.50 1.86
N HIS A 109 5.48 -3.47 0.95
CA HIS A 109 5.09 -3.24 -0.43
C HIS A 109 3.59 -3.01 -0.52
N LEU A 110 3.17 -1.89 -1.11
CA LEU A 110 1.76 -1.55 -1.24
C LEU A 110 1.24 -1.78 -2.66
N GLY A 111 2.01 -1.37 -3.64
CA GLY A 111 1.61 -1.45 -5.03
C GLY A 111 2.50 -0.60 -5.90
N HIS A 112 1.93 0.06 -6.89
CA HIS A 112 2.69 0.88 -7.84
C HIS A 112 1.93 2.17 -8.13
N VAL A 113 2.65 3.19 -8.60
CA VAL A 113 2.04 4.44 -9.01
C VAL A 113 2.35 4.69 -10.49
N PHE A 114 1.36 5.19 -11.21
CA PHE A 114 1.45 5.46 -12.65
C PHE A 114 1.04 6.91 -12.94
N GLU A 115 1.46 7.43 -14.08
CA GLU A 115 1.22 8.82 -14.44
C GLU A 115 0.01 8.99 -15.36
N ASP A 116 -0.97 8.12 -15.21
CA ASP A 116 -2.19 8.15 -16.04
C ASP A 116 -3.45 8.34 -15.20
N GLY A 117 -3.36 9.08 -14.12
CA GLY A 117 -4.48 9.32 -13.23
C GLY A 117 -5.38 10.46 -13.68
N PRO A 118 -6.64 10.44 -13.23
CA PRO A 118 -7.64 11.41 -13.68
C PRO A 118 -7.65 12.73 -12.95
N GLY A 119 -7.00 12.81 -11.78
CA GLY A 119 -7.09 13.99 -10.93
C GLY A 119 -6.03 15.03 -11.23
N PRO A 120 -5.99 16.10 -10.42
CA PRO A 120 -5.02 17.18 -10.64
C PRO A 120 -3.58 16.74 -10.46
N THR A 121 -3.33 15.66 -9.71
CA THR A 121 -1.96 15.15 -9.56
C THR A 121 -1.48 14.43 -10.82
N GLY A 122 -2.40 13.96 -11.66
CA GLY A 122 -2.05 13.13 -12.81
C GLY A 122 -1.58 11.73 -12.44
N LEU A 123 -1.70 11.34 -11.16
CA LEU A 123 -1.18 10.07 -10.68
C LEU A 123 -2.29 9.07 -10.39
N ARG A 124 -1.98 7.79 -10.57
CA ARG A 124 -2.84 6.69 -10.21
C ARG A 124 -2.05 5.73 -9.34
N TYR A 125 -2.38 5.72 -8.05
CA TYR A 125 -1.81 4.78 -7.09
C TYR A 125 -2.65 3.51 -7.12
N CYS A 126 -2.06 2.43 -7.62
CA CYS A 126 -2.74 1.13 -7.76
C CYS A 126 -2.25 0.24 -6.63
N ILE A 127 -3.08 0.02 -5.62
CA ILE A 127 -2.67 -0.52 -4.34
C ILE A 127 -3.38 -1.85 -4.08
N ASN A 128 -2.66 -2.85 -3.56
CA ASN A 128 -3.25 -4.13 -3.21
C ASN A 128 -4.18 -3.98 -2.01
N SER A 129 -5.39 -4.55 -2.11
CA SER A 129 -6.32 -4.53 -0.98
C SER A 129 -5.71 -5.20 0.25
N ALA A 130 -4.93 -6.26 0.04
CA ALA A 130 -4.33 -7.00 1.15
C ALA A 130 -3.33 -6.14 1.94
N ALA A 131 -2.83 -5.06 1.35
CA ALA A 131 -1.93 -4.14 2.04
C ALA A 131 -2.66 -3.09 2.87
N LEU A 132 -3.98 -3.04 2.77
CA LEU A 132 -4.79 -1.97 3.34
C LEU A 132 -5.79 -2.49 4.35
N LYS A 133 -6.20 -1.59 5.25
CA LYS A 133 -7.27 -1.84 6.20
C LYS A 133 -8.11 -0.59 6.27
N LEU A 134 -9.39 -0.71 5.97
CA LEU A 134 -10.29 0.43 5.99
C LEU A 134 -10.75 0.71 7.43
N GLN A 135 -10.61 1.98 7.84
CA GLN A 135 -11.15 2.46 9.10
C GLN A 135 -12.35 3.33 8.70
N PRO A 136 -13.59 2.80 8.73
CA PRO A 136 -14.77 3.56 8.29
C PRO A 136 -15.03 4.74 9.21
N LYS A 137 -15.60 5.78 8.65
CA LYS A 137 -16.03 6.93 9.45
C LYS A 137 -17.32 6.66 10.14
#